data_3916d44f4e22456da0ecea8db371846d
#
_entry.id   3916d44f4e22456da0ecea8db371846d
#
_cell.length_a   1.000
_cell.length_b   1.000
_cell.length_c   1.000
_cell.angle_alpha   90.00
_cell.angle_beta   90.00
_cell.angle_gamma   90.00
#
_symmetry.space_group_name_H-M   'P 1'
#
loop_
_entity.id
_entity.type
_entity.pdbx_description
1 polymer ?
#
loop_
_entity_poly.entity_id
_entity_poly.type
_entity_poly.pdbx_seq_one_letter_code
_entity_poly.pdbx_strand_id
1 'polypeptide(L)'
;MPSLIEAIDIKRKMFFEYENAPYHCLDVEVSRPTARGGQTLVRLKMRNLLTRAVFDKTFKAGEKFGEPDLVQIKATYSYADSSGYNFMDQDTYETVTLSADTLGDDRGFLVDNLLVQILKYNGNPIGMELPPHVELAVSYTEPAVRGDTSSGSVTKAATLETGMEVRVPLFVKEGDRVKIHTETREFAGRA
;
A
#
# COMPACT_ATOMS: atom_id res chain seq x y z
N MET A 1 -26.40 5.91 -14.03
CA MET A 1 -25.81 7.21 -13.74
C MET A 1 -24.66 6.97 -12.80
N PRO A 2 -23.47 7.56 -13.00
CA PRO A 2 -22.39 7.39 -12.04
C PRO A 2 -22.84 7.92 -10.68
N SER A 3 -22.59 7.16 -9.65
CA SER A 3 -22.80 7.55 -8.27
C SER A 3 -21.89 8.74 -7.96
N LEU A 4 -22.42 9.77 -7.30
CA LEU A 4 -21.66 10.94 -6.90
C LEU A 4 -21.50 10.93 -5.38
N ILE A 5 -20.26 11.11 -4.92
CA ILE A 5 -19.89 11.17 -3.51
C ILE A 5 -19.58 12.62 -3.15
N GLU A 6 -20.14 13.16 -2.05
CA GLU A 6 -19.78 14.49 -1.58
C GLU A 6 -18.44 14.44 -0.81
N ALA A 7 -17.67 15.54 -0.85
CA ALA A 7 -16.38 15.64 -0.17
C ALA A 7 -16.45 15.26 1.32
N ILE A 8 -17.56 15.64 1.98
CA ILE A 8 -17.78 15.35 3.40
C ILE A 8 -17.98 13.87 3.71
N ASP A 9 -18.39 13.07 2.72
CA ASP A 9 -18.64 11.64 2.86
C ASP A 9 -17.42 10.80 2.52
N ILE A 10 -16.37 11.40 1.93
CA ILE A 10 -15.12 10.72 1.63
C ILE A 10 -14.41 10.38 2.95
N LYS A 11 -14.04 9.12 3.08
CA LYS A 11 -13.30 8.59 4.24
C LYS A 11 -11.95 8.05 3.80
N ARG A 12 -11.05 7.90 4.77
CA ARG A 12 -9.76 7.22 4.58
C ARG A 12 -9.97 5.84 3.94
N LYS A 13 -9.13 5.50 2.98
CA LYS A 13 -9.14 4.27 2.15
C LYS A 13 -10.23 4.22 1.08
N MET A 14 -11.07 5.22 0.93
CA MET A 14 -12.02 5.29 -0.18
C MET A 14 -11.35 5.71 -1.48
N PHE A 15 -11.92 5.24 -2.58
CA PHE A 15 -11.56 5.66 -3.93
C PHE A 15 -12.61 6.61 -4.47
N PHE A 16 -12.18 7.62 -5.22
CA PHE A 16 -13.06 8.58 -5.88
C PHE A 16 -12.41 9.09 -7.17
N GLU A 17 -13.23 9.56 -8.10
CA GLU A 17 -12.75 10.14 -9.34
C GLU A 17 -12.72 11.66 -9.25
N TYR A 18 -11.59 12.26 -9.57
CA TYR A 18 -11.37 13.69 -9.61
C TYR A 18 -10.53 14.04 -10.85
N GLU A 19 -10.98 15.05 -11.64
CA GLU A 19 -10.31 15.46 -12.89
C GLU A 19 -10.04 14.27 -13.85
N ASN A 20 -11.02 13.38 -14.00
CA ASN A 20 -10.96 12.16 -14.85
C ASN A 20 -9.80 11.19 -14.47
N ALA A 21 -9.41 11.17 -13.23
CA ALA A 21 -8.43 10.22 -12.71
C ALA A 21 -8.91 9.61 -11.39
N PRO A 22 -8.57 8.33 -11.13
CA PRO A 22 -8.90 7.67 -9.87
C PRO A 22 -7.93 8.07 -8.77
N TYR A 23 -8.47 8.40 -7.61
CA TYR A 23 -7.72 8.76 -6.42
C TYR A 23 -8.04 7.86 -5.25
N HIS A 24 -7.03 7.61 -4.43
CA HIS A 24 -7.15 6.93 -3.14
C HIS A 24 -7.02 7.95 -2.02
N CYS A 25 -8.02 8.02 -1.14
CA CYS A 25 -7.98 8.88 0.03
C CYS A 25 -7.08 8.28 1.11
N LEU A 26 -5.98 8.96 1.43
CA LEU A 26 -5.02 8.55 2.45
C LEU A 26 -5.39 9.08 3.82
N ASP A 27 -5.91 10.34 3.87
CA ASP A 27 -6.33 10.98 5.12
C ASP A 27 -7.37 12.07 4.87
N VAL A 28 -8.17 12.38 5.88
CA VAL A 28 -9.28 13.36 5.82
C VAL A 28 -9.28 14.23 7.05
N GLU A 29 -9.28 15.54 6.85
CA GLU A 29 -9.50 16.53 7.90
C GLU A 29 -10.73 17.38 7.57
N VAL A 30 -11.68 17.47 8.49
CA VAL A 30 -12.89 18.30 8.34
C VAL A 30 -12.80 19.51 9.23
N SER A 31 -12.78 20.69 8.63
CA SER A 31 -12.82 22.00 9.32
C SER A 31 -14.22 22.57 9.29
N ARG A 32 -14.85 22.68 10.45
CA ARG A 32 -16.17 23.31 10.61
C ARG A 32 -15.98 24.79 10.96
N PRO A 33 -16.74 25.71 10.34
CA PRO A 33 -16.63 27.10 10.67
C PRO A 33 -17.15 27.39 12.09
N THR A 34 -16.45 28.26 12.80
CA THR A 34 -16.84 28.76 14.12
C THR A 34 -17.77 29.99 14.05
N ALA A 35 -17.86 30.64 12.89
CA ALA A 35 -18.67 31.84 12.67
C ALA A 35 -19.91 31.55 11.81
N ARG A 36 -20.97 32.32 12.02
CA ARG A 36 -22.19 32.25 11.18
C ARG A 36 -21.86 32.58 9.72
N GLY A 37 -22.24 31.69 8.79
CA GLY A 37 -22.03 31.84 7.34
C GLY A 37 -20.74 31.25 6.78
N GLY A 38 -19.89 30.67 7.59
CA GLY A 38 -18.71 29.95 7.10
C GLY A 38 -19.07 28.61 6.46
N GLN A 39 -18.28 28.19 5.46
CA GLN A 39 -18.46 26.90 4.79
C GLN A 39 -17.61 25.83 5.48
N THR A 40 -18.16 24.62 5.61
CA THR A 40 -17.37 23.45 6.02
C THR A 40 -16.41 23.09 4.91
N LEU A 41 -15.14 22.95 5.25
CA LEU A 41 -14.06 22.57 4.34
C LEU A 41 -13.56 21.16 4.68
N VAL A 42 -13.23 20.40 3.66
CA VAL A 42 -12.67 19.04 3.76
C VAL A 42 -11.30 19.05 3.10
N ARG A 43 -10.27 18.82 3.87
CA ARG A 43 -8.91 18.63 3.36
C ARG A 43 -8.66 17.14 3.17
N LEU A 44 -8.37 16.76 1.94
CA LEU A 44 -8.06 15.39 1.56
C LEU A 44 -6.58 15.27 1.25
N LYS A 45 -5.91 14.35 1.94
CA LYS A 45 -4.63 13.82 1.49
C LYS A 45 -4.91 12.65 0.57
N MET A 46 -4.54 12.79 -0.70
CA MET A 46 -4.94 11.84 -1.73
C MET A 46 -3.79 11.44 -2.65
N ARG A 47 -3.84 10.21 -3.12
CA ARG A 47 -2.89 9.66 -4.09
C ARG A 47 -3.59 9.45 -5.42
N ASN A 48 -3.05 10.02 -6.48
CA ASN A 48 -3.45 9.67 -7.84
C ASN A 48 -2.98 8.25 -8.16
N LEU A 49 -3.89 7.37 -8.55
CA LEU A 49 -3.56 5.96 -8.79
C LEU A 49 -2.82 5.73 -10.11
N LEU A 50 -2.88 6.66 -11.05
CA LEU A 50 -2.18 6.58 -12.34
C LEU A 50 -0.75 7.10 -12.25
N THR A 51 -0.57 8.27 -11.61
CA THR A 51 0.74 8.94 -11.53
C THR A 51 1.50 8.63 -10.24
N ARG A 52 0.83 8.02 -9.24
CA ARG A 52 1.35 7.78 -7.88
C ARG A 52 1.63 9.03 -7.06
N ALA A 53 1.42 10.22 -7.60
CA ALA A 53 1.61 11.48 -6.90
C ALA A 53 0.67 11.59 -5.69
N VAL A 54 1.22 12.06 -4.58
CA VAL A 54 0.47 12.32 -3.33
C VAL A 54 0.47 13.81 -3.08
N PHE A 55 -0.70 14.36 -2.80
CA PHE A 55 -0.85 15.77 -2.46
C PHE A 55 -2.07 16.01 -1.57
N ASP A 56 -2.07 17.17 -0.92
CA ASP A 56 -3.19 17.64 -0.11
C ASP A 56 -4.00 18.65 -0.90
N LYS A 57 -5.33 18.53 -0.87
CA LYS A 57 -6.24 19.52 -1.46
C LYS A 57 -7.45 19.73 -0.58
N THR A 58 -7.91 20.99 -0.51
CA THR A 58 -9.06 21.38 0.28
C THR A 58 -10.25 21.62 -0.64
N PHE A 59 -11.38 21.02 -0.31
CA PHE A 59 -12.64 21.07 -1.04
C PHE A 59 -13.74 21.63 -0.15
N LYS A 60 -14.82 22.13 -0.75
CA LYS A 60 -16.05 22.45 -0.03
C LYS A 60 -16.79 21.15 0.31
N ALA A 61 -17.45 21.11 1.46
CA ALA A 61 -18.11 19.88 1.94
C ALA A 61 -19.12 19.26 0.94
N GLY A 62 -19.85 20.09 0.19
CA GLY A 62 -20.82 19.65 -0.82
C GLY A 62 -20.25 19.48 -2.23
N GLU A 63 -18.93 19.57 -2.42
CA GLU A 63 -18.30 19.31 -3.71
C GLU A 63 -18.41 17.83 -4.06
N LYS A 64 -18.76 17.51 -5.31
CA LYS A 64 -19.11 16.16 -5.73
C LYS A 64 -18.02 15.54 -6.58
N PHE A 65 -17.74 14.28 -6.32
CA PHE A 65 -16.78 13.43 -7.01
C PHE A 65 -17.45 12.22 -7.62
N GLY A 66 -16.96 11.77 -8.76
CA GLY A 66 -17.41 10.52 -9.38
C GLY A 66 -16.95 9.29 -8.62
N GLU A 67 -17.67 8.20 -8.82
CA GLU A 67 -17.21 6.87 -8.43
C GLU A 67 -16.37 6.31 -9.59
N PRO A 68 -15.09 5.96 -9.36
CA PRO A 68 -14.23 5.45 -10.44
C PRO A 68 -14.64 4.03 -10.81
N ASP A 69 -14.51 3.68 -12.09
CA ASP A 69 -14.64 2.29 -12.55
C ASP A 69 -13.39 1.48 -12.16
N LEU A 70 -13.32 1.19 -10.85
CA LEU A 70 -12.23 0.42 -10.24
C LEU A 70 -12.73 -0.97 -9.87
N VAL A 71 -12.03 -1.97 -10.38
CA VAL A 71 -12.24 -3.38 -10.03
C VAL A 71 -11.00 -3.89 -9.29
N GLN A 72 -11.23 -4.54 -8.15
CA GLN A 72 -10.19 -5.25 -7.41
C GLN A 72 -10.34 -6.74 -7.70
N ILE A 73 -9.27 -7.37 -8.18
CA ILE A 73 -9.19 -8.80 -8.39
C ILE A 73 -8.18 -9.44 -7.45
N LYS A 74 -8.48 -10.64 -6.96
CA LYS A 74 -7.52 -11.44 -6.18
C LYS A 74 -6.56 -12.12 -7.15
N ALA A 75 -5.28 -11.93 -6.95
CA ALA A 75 -4.25 -12.55 -7.78
C ALA A 75 -3.10 -13.06 -6.93
N THR A 76 -2.40 -14.04 -7.45
CA THR A 76 -1.21 -14.64 -6.82
C THR A 76 0.01 -14.25 -7.61
N TYR A 77 1.05 -13.75 -6.93
CA TYR A 77 2.33 -13.49 -7.58
C TYR A 77 2.94 -14.81 -8.08
N SER A 78 3.39 -14.81 -9.32
CA SER A 78 3.98 -16.00 -9.96
C SER A 78 5.46 -15.83 -10.20
N TYR A 79 5.88 -14.84 -11.01
CA TYR A 79 7.29 -14.61 -11.35
C TYR A 79 7.50 -13.22 -11.94
N ALA A 80 8.77 -12.80 -12.02
CA ALA A 80 9.17 -11.60 -12.75
C ALA A 80 9.99 -11.99 -13.99
N ASP A 81 9.79 -11.24 -15.07
CA ASP A 81 10.55 -11.37 -16.32
C ASP A 81 10.85 -9.98 -16.93
N SER A 82 11.33 -9.96 -18.19
CA SER A 82 11.63 -8.70 -18.90
C SER A 82 10.41 -7.83 -19.16
N SER A 83 9.19 -8.36 -19.12
CA SER A 83 7.92 -7.63 -19.31
C SER A 83 7.41 -7.01 -18.00
N GLY A 84 7.87 -7.52 -16.86
CA GLY A 84 7.48 -7.05 -15.53
C GLY A 84 7.21 -8.17 -14.53
N TYR A 85 6.29 -7.91 -13.63
CA TYR A 85 5.87 -8.81 -12.56
C TYR A 85 4.53 -9.44 -12.92
N ASN A 86 4.49 -10.76 -12.94
CA ASN A 86 3.35 -11.54 -13.44
C ASN A 86 2.56 -12.12 -12.28
N PHE A 87 1.25 -11.90 -12.32
CA PHE A 87 0.29 -12.35 -11.32
C PHE A 87 -0.79 -13.18 -12.00
N MET A 88 -1.23 -14.24 -11.35
CA MET A 88 -2.33 -15.08 -11.83
C MET A 88 -3.63 -14.68 -11.13
N ASP A 89 -4.60 -14.24 -11.88
CA ASP A 89 -5.96 -13.97 -11.40
C ASP A 89 -6.57 -15.29 -10.87
N GLN A 90 -7.10 -15.25 -9.64
CA GLN A 90 -7.60 -16.45 -8.98
C GLN A 90 -8.96 -16.94 -9.51
N ASP A 91 -9.70 -16.07 -10.18
CA ASP A 91 -11.02 -16.41 -10.72
C ASP A 91 -10.94 -16.83 -12.19
N THR A 92 -10.15 -16.11 -13.02
CA THR A 92 -10.05 -16.35 -14.46
C THR A 92 -8.83 -17.16 -14.87
N TYR A 93 -7.82 -17.29 -13.98
CA TYR A 93 -6.51 -17.90 -14.24
C TYR A 93 -5.72 -17.20 -15.35
N GLU A 94 -6.11 -16.00 -15.71
CA GLU A 94 -5.37 -15.17 -16.66
C GLU A 94 -4.16 -14.50 -15.98
N THR A 95 -3.10 -14.28 -16.76
CA THR A 95 -1.93 -13.56 -16.29
C THR A 95 -2.13 -12.07 -16.41
N VAL A 96 -1.90 -11.36 -15.31
CA VAL A 96 -1.87 -9.88 -15.25
C VAL A 96 -0.44 -9.44 -14.98
N THR A 97 0.09 -8.58 -15.83
CA THR A 97 1.46 -8.07 -15.71
C THR A 97 1.46 -6.62 -15.23
N LEU A 98 2.27 -6.32 -14.21
CA LEU A 98 2.52 -4.98 -13.70
C LEU A 98 3.98 -4.61 -13.90
N SER A 99 4.24 -3.36 -14.27
CA SER A 99 5.61 -2.86 -14.41
C SER A 99 6.29 -2.63 -13.05
N ALA A 100 7.62 -2.65 -13.03
CA ALA A 100 8.40 -2.31 -11.85
C ALA A 100 8.08 -0.90 -11.32
N ASP A 101 7.83 0.05 -12.23
CA ASP A 101 7.47 1.43 -11.88
C ASP A 101 6.10 1.50 -11.19
N THR A 102 5.13 0.70 -11.65
CA THR A 102 3.81 0.60 -11.03
C THR A 102 3.87 0.03 -9.63
N LEU A 103 4.71 -0.96 -9.40
CA LEU A 103 4.88 -1.60 -8.09
C LEU A 103 5.75 -0.77 -7.14
N GLY A 104 6.71 -0.02 -7.68
CA GLY A 104 7.66 0.73 -6.87
C GLY A 104 8.37 -0.16 -5.86
N ASP A 105 8.43 0.30 -4.61
CA ASP A 105 9.10 -0.43 -3.53
C ASP A 105 8.30 -1.66 -3.02
N ASP A 106 7.01 -1.75 -3.33
CA ASP A 106 6.16 -2.87 -2.92
C ASP A 106 6.62 -4.20 -3.54
N ARG A 107 7.38 -4.14 -4.63
CA ARG A 107 8.04 -5.30 -5.23
C ARG A 107 8.96 -6.06 -4.27
N GLY A 108 9.50 -5.36 -3.24
CA GLY A 108 10.34 -5.98 -2.21
C GLY A 108 9.60 -6.95 -1.29
N PHE A 109 8.28 -7.00 -1.34
CA PHE A 109 7.46 -7.96 -0.59
C PHE A 109 7.06 -9.18 -1.40
N LEU A 110 7.31 -9.20 -2.72
CA LEU A 110 6.83 -10.25 -3.60
C LEU A 110 7.64 -11.52 -3.43
N VAL A 111 6.98 -12.54 -2.91
CA VAL A 111 7.46 -13.92 -2.83
C VAL A 111 6.48 -14.84 -3.55
N ASP A 112 6.95 -15.98 -3.97
CA ASP A 112 6.15 -16.97 -4.71
C ASP A 112 4.85 -17.29 -3.99
N ASN A 113 3.76 -17.28 -4.75
CA ASN A 113 2.40 -17.53 -4.27
C ASN A 113 1.84 -16.48 -3.29
N LEU A 114 2.44 -15.31 -3.15
CA LEU A 114 1.86 -14.24 -2.35
C LEU A 114 0.51 -13.80 -2.94
N LEU A 115 -0.54 -13.87 -2.13
CA LEU A 115 -1.87 -13.40 -2.49
C LEU A 115 -1.92 -11.88 -2.34
N VAL A 116 -2.30 -11.19 -3.40
CA VAL A 116 -2.43 -9.74 -3.49
C VAL A 116 -3.76 -9.35 -4.10
N GLN A 117 -4.11 -8.07 -4.05
CA GLN A 117 -5.21 -7.50 -4.81
C GLN A 117 -4.67 -6.63 -5.94
N ILE A 118 -5.07 -6.89 -7.17
CA ILE A 118 -4.74 -6.06 -8.32
C ILE A 118 -5.88 -5.08 -8.57
N LEU A 119 -5.52 -3.80 -8.69
CA LEU A 119 -6.45 -2.73 -9.04
C LEU A 119 -6.50 -2.57 -10.56
N LYS A 120 -7.69 -2.70 -11.14
CA LYS A 120 -7.96 -2.40 -12.55
C LYS A 120 -8.83 -1.15 -12.65
N TYR A 121 -8.44 -0.20 -13.47
CA TYR A 121 -9.22 0.98 -13.82
C TYR A 121 -9.55 0.94 -15.32
N ASN A 122 -10.86 1.01 -15.64
CA ASN A 122 -11.34 0.82 -17.01
C ASN A 122 -10.77 -0.46 -17.67
N GLY A 123 -10.68 -1.54 -16.90
CA GLY A 123 -10.16 -2.84 -17.34
C GLY A 123 -8.62 -2.97 -17.38
N ASN A 124 -7.88 -1.87 -17.22
CA ASN A 124 -6.42 -1.89 -17.24
C ASN A 124 -5.84 -2.01 -15.82
N PRO A 125 -4.84 -2.88 -15.59
CA PRO A 125 -4.21 -2.99 -14.28
C PRO A 125 -3.34 -1.74 -14.02
N ILE A 126 -3.62 -1.06 -12.90
CA ILE A 126 -2.96 0.20 -12.53
C ILE A 126 -2.17 0.12 -11.22
N GLY A 127 -2.33 -0.95 -10.47
CA GLY A 127 -1.67 -1.08 -9.19
C GLY A 127 -1.96 -2.39 -8.49
N MET A 128 -1.33 -2.53 -7.34
CA MET A 128 -1.44 -3.68 -6.46
C MET A 128 -1.62 -3.21 -5.02
N GLU A 129 -2.41 -3.92 -4.26
CA GLU A 129 -2.50 -3.79 -2.81
C GLU A 129 -1.95 -5.06 -2.16
N LEU A 130 -0.97 -4.87 -1.29
CA LEU A 130 -0.41 -5.92 -0.45
C LEU A 130 -1.34 -6.25 0.73
N PRO A 131 -1.30 -7.49 1.25
CA PRO A 131 -1.90 -7.77 2.54
C PRO A 131 -1.22 -6.93 3.63
N PRO A 132 -1.86 -6.70 4.80
CA PRO A 132 -1.29 -5.88 5.87
C PRO A 132 0.08 -6.36 6.38
N HIS A 133 0.32 -7.67 6.28
CA HIS A 133 1.57 -8.31 6.67
C HIS A 133 1.98 -9.33 5.61
N VAL A 134 3.29 -9.44 5.39
CA VAL A 134 3.90 -10.47 4.55
C VAL A 134 4.93 -11.23 5.36
N GLU A 135 4.95 -12.55 5.20
CA GLU A 135 5.91 -13.44 5.85
C GLU A 135 7.10 -13.65 4.93
N LEU A 136 8.29 -13.27 5.41
CA LEU A 136 9.53 -13.32 4.65
C LEU A 136 10.62 -14.04 5.47
N ALA A 137 11.46 -14.83 4.79
CA ALA A 137 12.61 -15.45 5.43
C ALA A 137 13.78 -14.46 5.55
N VAL A 138 14.48 -14.52 6.66
CA VAL A 138 15.72 -13.76 6.87
C VAL A 138 16.86 -14.47 6.16
N SER A 139 17.41 -13.85 5.12
CA SER A 139 18.54 -14.39 4.36
C SER A 139 19.89 -14.10 5.03
N TYR A 140 19.99 -12.94 5.70
CA TYR A 140 21.19 -12.54 6.43
C TYR A 140 20.86 -11.63 7.61
N THR A 141 21.55 -11.77 8.72
CA THR A 141 21.53 -10.82 9.83
C THR A 141 22.82 -10.91 10.64
N GLU A 142 23.27 -9.77 11.15
CA GLU A 142 24.43 -9.73 12.02
C GLU A 142 24.19 -10.52 13.32
N PRO A 143 25.23 -11.19 13.85
CA PRO A 143 25.13 -11.82 15.17
C PRO A 143 24.85 -10.75 16.24
N ALA A 144 24.01 -11.11 17.23
CA ALA A 144 23.70 -10.20 18.34
C ALA A 144 24.97 -9.95 19.18
N VAL A 145 25.51 -8.74 19.13
CA VAL A 145 26.60 -8.33 20.01
C VAL A 145 25.99 -7.94 21.37
N ARG A 146 26.38 -8.66 22.43
CA ARG A 146 26.04 -8.26 23.80
C ARG A 146 26.90 -7.06 24.21
N GLY A 147 26.37 -5.86 24.15
CA GLY A 147 27.03 -4.65 24.61
C GLY A 147 26.14 -3.43 24.41
N ASP A 148 25.71 -2.84 25.51
CA ASP A 148 24.80 -1.70 25.69
C ASP A 148 23.32 -2.02 25.91
N THR A 149 23.05 -2.42 27.13
CA THR A 149 21.73 -2.35 27.76
C THR A 149 21.53 -0.93 28.33
N SER A 150 21.20 0.02 27.51
CA SER A 150 20.61 1.28 27.99
C SER A 150 19.38 1.62 27.15
N SER A 151 18.20 1.38 27.74
CA SER A 151 16.88 1.93 27.43
C SER A 151 16.51 2.04 25.93
N GLY A 152 15.91 1.01 25.40
CA GLY A 152 15.30 0.98 24.08
C GLY A 152 15.30 -0.45 23.56
N SER A 153 14.30 -0.84 22.80
CA SER A 153 14.29 -2.14 22.12
C SER A 153 15.45 -2.20 21.13
N VAL A 154 16.55 -2.87 21.52
CA VAL A 154 17.75 -2.98 20.69
C VAL A 154 17.40 -3.81 19.47
N THR A 155 17.54 -3.22 18.29
CA THR A 155 17.29 -3.88 17.00
C THR A 155 18.59 -3.98 16.20
N LYS A 156 18.65 -4.94 15.30
CA LYS A 156 19.72 -5.12 14.33
C LYS A 156 19.20 -5.13 12.91
N ALA A 157 20.08 -4.90 11.93
CA ALA A 157 19.75 -5.02 10.52
C ALA A 157 19.59 -6.50 10.13
N ALA A 158 18.60 -6.76 9.30
CA ALA A 158 18.40 -8.04 8.65
C ALA A 158 18.04 -7.84 7.18
N THR A 159 18.61 -8.67 6.32
CA THR A 159 18.25 -8.74 4.90
C THR A 159 17.29 -9.92 4.72
N LEU A 160 16.19 -9.65 4.05
CA LEU A 160 15.16 -10.65 3.77
C LEU A 160 15.44 -11.37 2.43
N GLU A 161 14.78 -12.49 2.18
CA GLU A 161 14.93 -13.30 0.96
C GLU A 161 14.69 -12.52 -0.34
N THR A 162 13.92 -11.42 -0.28
CA THR A 162 13.67 -10.52 -1.41
C THR A 162 14.75 -9.45 -1.60
N GLY A 163 15.76 -9.41 -0.72
CA GLY A 163 16.79 -8.36 -0.69
C GLY A 163 16.41 -7.10 0.07
N MET A 164 15.20 -7.03 0.63
CA MET A 164 14.76 -5.90 1.45
C MET A 164 15.46 -5.90 2.80
N GLU A 165 15.92 -4.73 3.26
CA GLU A 165 16.52 -4.54 4.57
C GLU A 165 15.49 -4.02 5.57
N VAL A 166 15.44 -4.64 6.76
CA VAL A 166 14.54 -4.27 7.85
C VAL A 166 15.28 -4.30 9.20
N ARG A 167 14.73 -3.58 10.17
CA ARG A 167 15.20 -3.65 11.56
C ARG A 167 14.43 -4.73 12.31
N VAL A 168 15.16 -5.66 12.93
CA VAL A 168 14.57 -6.79 13.69
C VAL A 168 15.13 -6.86 15.10
N PRO A 169 14.38 -7.44 16.07
CA PRO A 169 14.92 -7.69 17.41
C PRO A 169 16.15 -8.60 17.38
N LEU A 170 17.01 -8.48 18.41
CA LEU A 170 18.28 -9.24 18.50
C LEU A 170 18.12 -10.76 18.46
N PHE A 171 16.96 -11.28 18.88
CA PHE A 171 16.71 -12.73 18.91
C PHE A 171 16.47 -13.37 17.54
N VAL A 172 16.20 -12.55 16.50
CA VAL A 172 15.96 -13.03 15.13
C VAL A 172 17.28 -13.53 14.53
N LYS A 173 17.22 -14.68 13.85
CA LYS A 173 18.38 -15.35 13.24
C LYS A 173 18.17 -15.54 11.74
N GLU A 174 19.26 -15.83 11.03
CA GLU A 174 19.19 -16.33 9.65
C GLU A 174 18.30 -17.57 9.58
N GLY A 175 17.48 -17.66 8.52
CA GLY A 175 16.51 -18.71 8.32
C GLY A 175 15.19 -18.56 9.08
N ASP A 176 15.08 -17.62 10.03
CA ASP A 176 13.81 -17.32 10.68
C ASP A 176 12.82 -16.70 9.67
N ARG A 177 11.56 -17.06 9.78
CA ARG A 177 10.47 -16.38 9.07
C ARG A 177 9.90 -15.28 9.95
N VAL A 178 9.77 -14.10 9.38
CA VAL A 178 9.31 -12.89 10.08
C VAL A 178 8.13 -12.27 9.35
N LYS A 179 7.18 -11.74 10.12
CA LYS A 179 6.08 -10.93 9.62
C LYS A 179 6.53 -9.49 9.53
N ILE A 180 6.40 -8.89 8.35
CA ILE A 180 6.69 -7.49 8.11
C ILE A 180 5.38 -6.77 7.79
N HIS A 181 5.15 -5.64 8.46
CA HIS A 181 4.03 -4.77 8.17
C HIS A 181 4.28 -4.05 6.85
N THR A 182 3.36 -4.17 5.89
CA THR A 182 3.59 -3.69 4.52
C THR A 182 3.57 -2.17 4.38
N GLU A 183 2.79 -1.46 5.20
CA GLU A 183 2.75 0.02 5.17
C GLU A 183 3.99 0.65 5.84
N THR A 184 4.39 0.16 7.02
CA THR A 184 5.50 0.74 7.81
C THR A 184 6.85 0.11 7.51
N ARG A 185 6.87 -1.07 6.89
CA ARG A 185 8.05 -1.92 6.63
C ARG A 185 8.78 -2.34 7.90
N GLU A 186 8.05 -2.41 8.99
CA GLU A 186 8.59 -2.77 10.30
C GLU A 186 8.30 -4.23 10.63
N PHE A 187 9.17 -4.79 11.45
CA PHE A 187 8.98 -6.11 12.03
C PHE A 187 7.72 -6.14 12.90
N ALA A 188 6.80 -7.03 12.58
CA ALA A 188 5.54 -7.22 13.30
C ALA A 188 5.53 -8.45 14.20
N GLY A 189 6.44 -9.41 13.98
CA GLY A 189 6.51 -10.63 14.77
C GLY A 189 7.24 -11.77 14.04
N ARG A 190 7.35 -12.91 14.70
CA ARG A 190 7.70 -14.17 14.04
C ARG A 190 6.49 -14.75 13.32
N ALA A 191 6.73 -15.43 12.19
CA ALA A 191 5.71 -16.19 11.48
C ALA A 191 5.46 -17.54 12.15
#